data_cc4980b029b5dc1e2bce093ebffbcec8
#
_entry.id   cc4980b029b5dc1e2bce093ebffbcec8
#
_cell.length_a   1.000
_cell.length_b   1.000
_cell.length_c   1.000
_cell.angle_alpha   90.00
_cell.angle_beta   90.00
_cell.angle_gamma   90.00
#
_symmetry.space_group_name_H-M   'P 1'
#
loop_
_entity.id
_entity.type
_entity.pdbx_description
1 polymer ?
#
loop_
_entity_poly.entity_id
_entity_poly.type
_entity_poly.pdbx_seq_one_letter_code
_entity_poly.pdbx_strand_id
1 'polypeptide(L)'
;MGVRAVRVFYRQQGRVIDVARAGFPGRHLYFAPFAQREIRLSPVIGRQQVKGLADGPAELVVQARAGNLLGSTVETSHAVTIRSVPPRIEVLSTRQYVHQGGAELVVYRVVEPGAAGAPSGVASGVEMAGNLYPGYPVPGAAPGVMFCLFAFPYNAPAGSMPRLVARDDAGNQAAADFPASLFATKFRTRTFAIDDAFIARVVGPIIANTPALTDPGTPLQQFLLVNRDLRRTDARELAEASGQSVHRFLWHGAFLALAHATVEADFADHRLYKYDGKIVDQEDHLGYDLAVVRHTPVLAANDGRVLWAHYFGIYGNAILIDHGFGLMSLYAHLNDFAVKPGDVVKRGQLIAHSDSTGLAGGDHLHFSMLLDGVQVNPMEWWDPHWVHDRIESKLAAVGANPVP
;
A
#
# COMPACT_ATOMS: atom_id res chain seq x y z
N MET A 1 -12.49 36.25 32.74
CA MET A 1 -12.22 37.20 31.65
C MET A 1 -12.00 36.39 30.37
N GLY A 2 -12.65 36.76 29.26
CA GLY A 2 -12.57 36.02 28.01
C GLY A 2 -11.82 36.78 26.94
N VAL A 3 -11.53 36.10 25.83
CA VAL A 3 -10.90 36.66 24.65
C VAL A 3 -11.96 37.45 23.86
N ARG A 4 -11.67 38.70 23.52
CA ARG A 4 -12.55 39.60 22.71
C ARG A 4 -12.23 39.52 21.21
N ALA A 5 -10.96 39.35 20.87
CA ALA A 5 -10.56 39.25 19.48
C ALA A 5 -9.28 38.41 19.38
N VAL A 6 -9.17 37.67 18.28
CA VAL A 6 -7.94 36.96 17.88
C VAL A 6 -7.59 37.42 16.48
N ARG A 7 -6.30 37.72 16.26
CA ARG A 7 -5.71 38.01 14.98
C ARG A 7 -4.56 37.05 14.74
N VAL A 8 -4.54 36.41 13.58
CA VAL A 8 -3.45 35.55 13.12
C VAL A 8 -2.84 36.20 11.89
N PHE A 9 -1.54 36.39 11.91
CA PHE A 9 -0.82 37.02 10.81
C PHE A 9 0.60 36.49 10.70
N TYR A 10 1.18 36.65 9.50
CA TYR A 10 2.62 36.41 9.30
C TYR A 10 3.38 37.73 9.39
N ARG A 11 4.56 37.69 10.01
CA ARG A 11 5.57 38.73 9.93
C ARG A 11 6.69 38.20 9.04
N GLN A 12 6.86 38.81 7.85
CA GLN A 12 7.81 38.34 6.85
C GLN A 12 8.47 39.57 6.18
N GLN A 13 9.82 39.61 6.16
CA GLN A 13 10.58 40.71 5.54
C GLN A 13 10.10 42.13 5.96
N GLY A 14 9.80 42.31 7.25
CA GLY A 14 9.29 43.58 7.80
C GLY A 14 7.82 43.90 7.47
N ARG A 15 7.11 43.02 6.77
CA ARG A 15 5.68 43.18 6.46
C ARG A 15 4.82 42.32 7.37
N VAL A 16 3.61 42.80 7.65
CA VAL A 16 2.56 42.09 8.37
C VAL A 16 1.50 41.67 7.36
N ILE A 17 1.24 40.35 7.30
CA ILE A 17 0.33 39.73 6.33
C ILE A 17 -0.76 39.03 7.11
N ASP A 18 -1.98 39.55 7.11
CA ASP A 18 -3.10 39.00 7.84
C ASP A 18 -3.57 37.68 7.24
N VAL A 19 -3.84 36.72 8.12
CA VAL A 19 -4.31 35.35 7.75
C VAL A 19 -5.77 35.18 8.17
N ALA A 20 -6.05 35.47 9.43
CA ALA A 20 -7.39 35.31 9.99
C ALA A 20 -7.66 36.33 11.11
N ARG A 21 -8.90 36.71 11.24
CA ARG A 21 -9.38 37.52 12.36
C ARG A 21 -10.70 36.95 12.88
N ALA A 22 -10.84 36.89 14.18
CA ALA A 22 -12.11 36.57 14.84
C ALA A 22 -12.37 37.60 15.91
N GLY A 23 -13.54 38.22 15.88
CA GLY A 23 -14.02 39.14 16.90
C GLY A 23 -15.28 38.59 17.56
N PHE A 24 -15.39 38.77 18.87
CA PHE A 24 -16.56 38.34 19.64
C PHE A 24 -17.28 39.55 20.19
N PRO A 25 -18.62 39.66 20.04
CA PRO A 25 -19.38 40.77 20.56
C PRO A 25 -19.22 40.88 22.06
N GLY A 26 -18.61 41.96 22.52
CA GLY A 26 -18.52 42.30 23.93
C GLY A 26 -19.90 42.66 24.47
N ARG A 27 -20.49 41.81 25.33
CA ARG A 27 -21.63 42.23 26.11
C ARG A 27 -21.14 43.06 27.30
N HIS A 28 -21.54 44.32 27.34
CA HIS A 28 -21.24 45.27 28.40
C HIS A 28 -22.14 45.02 29.65
N LEU A 29 -22.22 43.80 30.15
CA LEU A 29 -22.95 43.50 31.35
C LEU A 29 -22.03 42.86 32.39
N TYR A 30 -22.05 43.38 33.58
CA TYR A 30 -21.23 43.01 34.76
C TYR A 30 -21.29 41.53 35.19
N PHE A 31 -22.14 40.72 34.55
CA PHE A 31 -22.31 39.30 34.82
C PHE A 31 -22.46 38.49 33.52
N ALA A 32 -21.36 38.30 32.78
CA ALA A 32 -21.36 37.40 31.63
C ALA A 32 -20.54 36.13 31.97
N PRO A 33 -21.18 35.01 32.28
CA PRO A 33 -20.47 33.76 32.59
C PRO A 33 -19.90 33.04 31.38
N PHE A 34 -20.00 33.59 30.15
CA PHE A 34 -19.65 32.93 28.89
C PHE A 34 -18.49 33.64 28.16
N ALA A 35 -17.29 33.61 28.75
CA ALA A 35 -16.09 33.84 28.03
C ALA A 35 -15.67 32.56 27.32
N GLN A 36 -15.56 32.55 25.99
CA GLN A 36 -14.97 31.41 25.29
C GLN A 36 -13.54 31.20 25.80
N ARG A 37 -13.30 30.00 26.34
CA ARG A 37 -11.98 29.60 26.88
C ARG A 37 -11.08 29.04 25.79
N GLU A 38 -11.64 28.57 24.68
CA GLU A 38 -10.94 27.96 23.54
C GLU A 38 -11.52 28.49 22.23
N ILE A 39 -10.66 28.90 21.32
CA ILE A 39 -11.01 29.35 19.98
C ILE A 39 -10.17 28.54 19.00
N ARG A 40 -10.83 27.83 18.11
CA ARG A 40 -10.18 27.12 17.01
C ARG A 40 -10.35 27.90 15.71
N LEU A 41 -9.23 28.22 15.06
CA LEU A 41 -9.21 28.83 13.75
C LEU A 41 -8.48 27.86 12.82
N SER A 42 -9.10 27.54 11.68
CA SER A 42 -8.52 26.65 10.65
C SER A 42 -8.47 27.37 9.31
N PRO A 43 -7.64 28.41 9.18
CA PRO A 43 -7.53 29.16 7.93
C PRO A 43 -6.84 28.27 6.87
N VAL A 44 -7.34 28.32 5.64
CA VAL A 44 -6.62 27.79 4.49
C VAL A 44 -5.55 28.79 4.08
N ILE A 45 -4.30 28.36 4.05
CA ILE A 45 -3.14 29.20 3.79
C ILE A 45 -2.53 28.79 2.45
N GLY A 46 -2.47 29.73 1.51
CA GLY A 46 -1.85 29.57 0.20
C GLY A 46 -1.72 30.92 -0.49
N ARG A 47 -0.96 31.02 -1.58
CA ARG A 47 -0.74 32.30 -2.31
C ARG A 47 -2.04 32.93 -2.81
N GLN A 48 -3.05 32.10 -3.14
CA GLN A 48 -4.34 32.62 -3.62
C GLN A 48 -5.19 33.19 -2.46
N GLN A 49 -5.09 32.62 -1.27
CA GLN A 49 -5.88 32.99 -0.10
C GLN A 49 -5.22 34.13 0.70
N VAL A 50 -3.89 34.11 0.78
CA VAL A 50 -3.11 35.09 1.57
C VAL A 50 -2.21 35.88 0.64
N LYS A 51 -2.72 37.02 0.16
CA LYS A 51 -1.99 37.92 -0.75
C LYS A 51 -0.74 38.50 -0.09
N GLY A 52 0.37 38.49 -0.79
CA GLY A 52 1.64 39.04 -0.33
C GLY A 52 2.55 38.10 0.41
N LEU A 53 2.11 36.83 0.64
CA LEU A 53 2.93 35.79 1.22
C LEU A 53 3.99 35.36 0.20
N ALA A 54 5.27 35.34 0.61
CA ALA A 54 6.40 34.88 -0.21
C ALA A 54 7.02 33.62 0.39
N ASP A 55 7.70 32.80 -0.44
CA ASP A 55 8.45 31.66 0.07
C ASP A 55 9.66 32.10 0.90
N GLY A 56 10.01 31.33 1.91
CA GLY A 56 11.12 31.60 2.81
C GLY A 56 10.71 31.73 4.28
N PRO A 57 11.65 32.17 5.13
CA PRO A 57 11.40 32.31 6.56
C PRO A 57 10.34 33.38 6.87
N ALA A 58 9.49 33.05 7.82
CA ALA A 58 8.46 33.95 8.35
C ALA A 58 8.20 33.63 9.83
N GLU A 59 7.51 34.53 10.51
CA GLU A 59 7.04 34.35 11.87
C GLU A 59 5.51 34.32 11.87
N LEU A 60 4.91 33.20 12.27
CA LEU A 60 3.47 33.11 12.49
C LEU A 60 3.16 33.71 13.86
N VAL A 61 2.32 34.73 13.88
CA VAL A 61 1.98 35.45 15.10
C VAL A 61 0.49 35.31 15.39
N VAL A 62 0.19 34.90 16.62
CA VAL A 62 -1.17 34.87 17.17
C VAL A 62 -1.29 35.92 18.23
N GLN A 63 -2.15 36.92 17.98
CA GLN A 63 -2.41 38.02 18.90
C GLN A 63 -3.83 37.87 19.45
N ALA A 64 -3.96 37.77 20.77
CA ALA A 64 -5.24 37.72 21.46
C ALA A 64 -5.47 38.93 22.30
N ARG A 65 -6.64 39.58 22.16
CA ARG A 65 -7.05 40.73 22.94
C ARG A 65 -8.08 40.32 23.99
N ALA A 66 -7.79 40.65 25.24
CA ALA A 66 -8.70 40.38 26.36
C ALA A 66 -9.93 41.30 26.37
N GLY A 67 -11.03 40.80 26.89
CA GLY A 67 -12.29 41.53 27.09
C GLY A 67 -12.33 42.37 28.39
N ASN A 68 -11.16 42.70 28.97
CA ASN A 68 -11.08 43.59 30.15
C ASN A 68 -11.11 45.07 29.78
N LEU A 69 -11.32 45.96 30.76
CA LEU A 69 -11.38 47.42 30.57
C LEU A 69 -10.11 48.01 29.92
N LEU A 70 -8.95 47.41 30.16
CA LEU A 70 -7.66 47.85 29.64
C LEU A 70 -7.36 47.28 28.25
N GLY A 71 -8.14 46.26 27.78
CA GLY A 71 -7.94 45.63 26.45
C GLY A 71 -6.57 44.99 26.28
N SER A 72 -6.03 44.37 27.33
CA SER A 72 -4.71 43.74 27.31
C SER A 72 -4.55 42.82 26.11
N THR A 73 -3.39 42.91 25.45
CA THR A 73 -3.06 42.03 24.28
C THR A 73 -1.93 41.13 24.67
N VAL A 74 -2.08 39.86 24.33
CA VAL A 74 -1.03 38.85 24.44
C VAL A 74 -0.68 38.39 23.03
N GLU A 75 0.62 38.26 22.76
CA GLU A 75 1.15 37.85 21.47
C GLU A 75 2.05 36.62 21.69
N THR A 76 1.88 35.60 20.86
CA THR A 76 2.74 34.41 20.77
C THR A 76 3.16 34.27 19.32
N SER A 77 4.45 33.95 19.12
CA SER A 77 4.99 33.76 17.77
C SER A 77 5.75 32.45 17.62
N HIS A 78 5.74 31.93 16.40
CA HIS A 78 6.46 30.73 16.00
C HIS A 78 7.18 30.98 14.68
N ALA A 79 8.47 30.64 14.63
CA ALA A 79 9.23 30.65 13.38
C ALA A 79 8.72 29.54 12.46
N VAL A 80 8.44 29.88 11.21
CA VAL A 80 7.95 28.96 10.19
C VAL A 80 8.66 29.24 8.86
N THR A 81 8.68 28.26 7.98
CA THR A 81 9.13 28.45 6.60
C THR A 81 7.94 28.33 5.67
N ILE A 82 7.68 29.36 4.90
CA ILE A 82 6.62 29.36 3.88
C ILE A 82 7.17 28.65 2.64
N ARG A 83 6.44 27.65 2.20
CA ARG A 83 6.68 26.93 0.94
C ARG A 83 5.36 26.89 0.17
N SER A 84 5.33 27.45 -1.01
CA SER A 84 4.11 27.54 -1.83
C SER A 84 4.31 27.05 -3.27
N VAL A 85 5.53 26.61 -3.60
CA VAL A 85 5.84 26.04 -4.91
C VAL A 85 5.86 24.52 -4.76
N PRO A 86 5.00 23.79 -5.51
CA PRO A 86 4.98 22.34 -5.48
C PRO A 86 6.33 21.73 -5.86
N PRO A 87 6.63 20.51 -5.40
CA PRO A 87 7.76 19.73 -5.90
C PRO A 87 7.63 19.51 -7.41
N ARG A 88 8.74 19.24 -8.09
CA ARG A 88 8.75 18.88 -9.51
C ARG A 88 9.09 17.41 -9.65
N ILE A 89 8.45 16.75 -10.62
CA ILE A 89 8.69 15.35 -10.94
C ILE A 89 9.27 15.29 -12.35
N GLU A 90 10.39 14.59 -12.49
CA GLU A 90 11.07 14.33 -13.77
C GLU A 90 11.17 12.82 -13.96
N VAL A 91 10.58 12.27 -15.01
CA VAL A 91 10.65 10.84 -15.32
C VAL A 91 12.00 10.51 -15.93
N LEU A 92 12.71 9.54 -15.37
CA LEU A 92 14.04 9.13 -15.80
C LEU A 92 14.04 7.81 -16.59
N SER A 93 13.16 6.87 -16.21
CA SER A 93 13.05 5.60 -16.91
C SER A 93 12.33 5.77 -18.26
N THR A 94 12.65 4.87 -19.17
CA THR A 94 12.00 4.77 -20.48
C THR A 94 10.52 4.34 -20.34
N ARG A 95 9.90 3.92 -21.45
CA ARG A 95 8.51 3.48 -21.44
C ARG A 95 8.31 2.23 -20.55
N GLN A 96 7.29 2.24 -19.75
CA GLN A 96 6.80 1.11 -18.96
C GLN A 96 5.84 0.26 -19.79
N TYR A 97 5.91 -1.07 -19.60
CA TYR A 97 5.03 -2.03 -20.26
C TYR A 97 4.46 -2.97 -19.22
N VAL A 98 3.20 -2.84 -18.88
CA VAL A 98 2.59 -3.62 -17.81
C VAL A 98 1.29 -4.29 -18.26
N HIS A 99 1.16 -5.57 -17.97
CA HIS A 99 -0.06 -6.33 -18.20
C HIS A 99 -1.01 -6.15 -17.02
N GLN A 100 -2.31 -6.18 -17.29
CA GLN A 100 -3.32 -6.18 -16.24
C GLN A 100 -3.13 -7.41 -15.34
N GLY A 101 -3.04 -7.18 -14.03
CA GLY A 101 -2.63 -8.16 -13.04
C GLY A 101 -1.13 -8.20 -12.74
N GLY A 102 -0.30 -7.51 -13.53
CA GLY A 102 1.16 -7.50 -13.37
C GLY A 102 1.69 -6.31 -12.58
N ALA A 103 3.03 -6.21 -12.55
CA ALA A 103 3.77 -5.16 -11.87
C ALA A 103 4.76 -4.44 -12.81
N GLU A 104 5.22 -3.27 -12.40
CA GLU A 104 6.21 -2.51 -13.15
C GLU A 104 6.99 -1.57 -12.23
N LEU A 105 8.17 -1.12 -12.67
CA LEU A 105 8.99 -0.14 -11.97
C LEU A 105 9.16 1.13 -12.80
N VAL A 106 8.94 2.28 -12.17
CA VAL A 106 9.27 3.60 -12.72
C VAL A 106 10.39 4.23 -11.90
N VAL A 107 11.36 4.84 -12.60
CA VAL A 107 12.42 5.64 -11.98
C VAL A 107 12.20 7.10 -12.36
N TYR A 108 12.26 7.97 -11.36
CA TYR A 108 12.00 9.39 -11.53
C TYR A 108 12.83 10.22 -10.55
N ARG A 109 12.89 11.52 -10.77
CA ARG A 109 13.51 12.46 -9.83
C ARG A 109 12.45 13.37 -9.25
N VAL A 110 12.54 13.60 -7.94
CA VAL A 110 11.78 14.63 -7.24
C VAL A 110 12.72 15.77 -6.90
N VAL A 111 12.34 16.98 -7.30
CA VAL A 111 13.08 18.21 -7.02
C VAL A 111 12.22 19.12 -6.18
N GLU A 112 12.70 19.50 -5.02
CA GLU A 112 12.07 20.49 -4.15
C GLU A 112 12.63 21.89 -4.54
N PRO A 113 11.77 22.83 -5.00
CA PRO A 113 12.24 24.16 -5.38
C PRO A 113 12.87 24.90 -4.21
N GLY A 114 14.09 25.41 -4.41
CA GLY A 114 14.82 26.15 -3.39
C GLY A 114 15.61 25.31 -2.39
N ALA A 115 15.55 23.98 -2.45
CA ALA A 115 16.40 23.09 -1.66
C ALA A 115 17.69 22.73 -2.42
N ALA A 116 18.83 22.82 -1.75
CA ALA A 116 20.10 22.30 -2.26
C ALA A 116 20.29 20.88 -1.73
N GLY A 117 19.92 19.86 -2.51
CA GLY A 117 20.14 18.46 -2.12
C GLY A 117 18.91 17.56 -2.30
N ALA A 118 18.89 16.46 -1.55
CA ALA A 118 17.74 15.54 -1.56
C ALA A 118 16.48 16.25 -1.01
N PRO A 119 15.30 16.03 -1.63
CA PRO A 119 14.06 16.58 -1.09
C PRO A 119 13.82 16.03 0.32
N SER A 120 13.58 16.96 1.25
CA SER A 120 13.33 16.64 2.66
C SER A 120 11.84 16.80 2.96
N GLY A 121 11.18 15.74 3.43
CA GLY A 121 9.75 15.79 3.74
C GLY A 121 8.84 15.75 2.52
N VAL A 122 9.32 15.24 1.36
CA VAL A 122 8.49 15.01 0.18
C VAL A 122 8.17 13.52 0.05
N ALA A 123 6.90 13.17 0.22
CA ALA A 123 6.38 11.86 -0.12
C ALA A 123 6.03 11.80 -1.62
N SER A 124 6.37 10.72 -2.29
CA SER A 124 6.07 10.53 -3.71
C SER A 124 5.75 9.07 -4.02
N GLY A 125 5.18 8.81 -5.20
CA GLY A 125 4.82 7.47 -5.62
C GLY A 125 3.98 7.45 -6.87
N VAL A 126 3.35 6.31 -7.14
CA VAL A 126 2.44 6.10 -8.27
C VAL A 126 1.02 5.88 -7.75
N GLU A 127 0.08 6.64 -8.25
CA GLU A 127 -1.34 6.34 -8.16
C GLU A 127 -1.77 5.48 -9.35
N MET A 128 -2.41 4.33 -9.07
CA MET A 128 -2.95 3.44 -10.10
C MET A 128 -4.23 2.77 -9.63
N ALA A 129 -5.33 2.98 -10.35
CA ALA A 129 -6.64 2.36 -10.05
C ALA A 129 -7.09 2.51 -8.60
N GLY A 130 -6.87 3.69 -7.98
CA GLY A 130 -7.24 3.99 -6.60
C GLY A 130 -6.25 3.56 -5.53
N ASN A 131 -5.18 2.85 -5.90
CA ASN A 131 -4.08 2.50 -5.00
C ASN A 131 -2.96 3.53 -5.12
N LEU A 132 -2.30 3.83 -4.01
CA LEU A 132 -1.08 4.62 -3.94
C LEU A 132 0.10 3.70 -3.60
N TYR A 133 1.04 3.58 -4.53
CA TYR A 133 2.28 2.82 -4.35
C TYR A 133 3.39 3.80 -3.97
N PRO A 134 4.07 3.60 -2.83
CA PRO A 134 5.07 4.54 -2.34
C PRO A 134 6.35 4.51 -3.19
N GLY A 135 6.93 5.68 -3.38
CA GLY A 135 8.24 5.82 -3.99
C GLY A 135 9.34 5.87 -2.94
N TYR A 136 10.47 5.30 -3.28
CA TYR A 136 11.64 5.19 -2.39
C TYR A 136 12.89 5.76 -3.07
N PRO A 137 13.84 6.31 -2.30
CA PRO A 137 15.15 6.68 -2.85
C PRO A 137 15.85 5.47 -3.47
N VAL A 138 16.43 5.65 -4.66
CA VAL A 138 17.24 4.60 -5.28
C VAL A 138 18.55 4.47 -4.50
N PRO A 139 18.86 3.28 -3.92
CA PRO A 139 20.10 3.08 -3.17
C PRO A 139 21.34 3.37 -4.04
N GLY A 140 22.26 4.19 -3.54
CA GLY A 140 23.50 4.54 -4.25
C GLY A 140 23.37 5.59 -5.33
N ALA A 141 22.17 5.98 -5.75
CA ALA A 141 21.96 6.99 -6.79
C ALA A 141 22.09 8.43 -6.25
N ALA A 142 22.07 9.39 -7.19
CA ALA A 142 22.11 10.81 -6.84
C ALA A 142 20.90 11.24 -6.00
N PRO A 143 21.03 12.25 -5.13
CA PRO A 143 19.93 12.75 -4.31
C PRO A 143 18.69 13.10 -5.14
N GLY A 144 17.52 12.74 -4.61
CA GLY A 144 16.22 12.97 -5.25
C GLY A 144 15.86 11.98 -6.36
N VAL A 145 16.75 11.06 -6.71
CA VAL A 145 16.40 9.94 -7.61
C VAL A 145 15.62 8.89 -6.82
N MET A 146 14.42 8.63 -7.29
CA MET A 146 13.43 7.76 -6.67
C MET A 146 13.06 6.63 -7.61
N PHE A 147 12.59 5.52 -7.05
CA PHE A 147 11.89 4.48 -7.79
C PHE A 147 10.55 4.18 -7.11
N CYS A 148 9.63 3.67 -7.89
CA CYS A 148 8.38 3.13 -7.39
C CYS A 148 8.08 1.83 -8.14
N LEU A 149 7.91 0.75 -7.38
CA LEU A 149 7.24 -0.46 -7.85
C LEU A 149 5.74 -0.23 -7.77
N PHE A 150 4.99 -0.52 -8.82
CA PHE A 150 3.54 -0.39 -8.81
C PHE A 150 2.86 -1.53 -9.54
N ALA A 151 1.66 -1.88 -9.13
CA ALA A 151 0.84 -2.90 -9.77
C ALA A 151 -0.17 -2.26 -10.74
N PHE A 152 -0.50 -2.98 -11.80
CA PHE A 152 -1.73 -2.78 -12.56
C PHE A 152 -2.74 -3.83 -12.10
N PRO A 153 -3.64 -3.52 -11.14
CA PRO A 153 -4.52 -4.51 -10.54
C PRO A 153 -5.34 -5.27 -11.58
N TYR A 154 -5.56 -6.55 -11.37
CA TYR A 154 -6.31 -7.41 -12.30
C TYR A 154 -7.75 -6.91 -12.53
N ASN A 155 -8.35 -6.27 -11.54
CA ASN A 155 -9.70 -5.71 -11.56
C ASN A 155 -9.73 -4.20 -11.79
N ALA A 156 -8.64 -3.61 -12.28
CA ALA A 156 -8.57 -2.16 -12.55
C ALA A 156 -9.66 -1.75 -13.54
N PRO A 157 -10.38 -0.65 -13.29
CA PRO A 157 -11.36 -0.11 -14.23
C PRO A 157 -10.74 0.17 -15.61
N ALA A 158 -11.53 -0.01 -16.66
CA ALA A 158 -11.09 0.31 -18.01
C ALA A 158 -10.68 1.79 -18.12
N GLY A 159 -9.55 2.05 -18.77
CA GLY A 159 -8.99 3.39 -18.91
C GLY A 159 -8.20 3.90 -17.71
N SER A 160 -8.00 3.09 -16.66
CA SER A 160 -7.08 3.43 -15.59
C SER A 160 -5.68 3.66 -16.13
N MET A 161 -5.02 4.76 -15.73
CA MET A 161 -3.64 5.09 -16.11
C MET A 161 -2.82 5.37 -14.86
N PRO A 162 -1.56 4.91 -14.80
CA PRO A 162 -0.68 5.23 -13.69
C PRO A 162 -0.23 6.69 -13.77
N ARG A 163 -0.11 7.32 -12.60
CA ARG A 163 0.30 8.73 -12.48
C ARG A 163 1.28 8.89 -11.35
N LEU A 164 2.40 9.53 -11.60
CA LEU A 164 3.33 9.95 -10.56
C LEU A 164 2.73 11.10 -9.76
N VAL A 165 2.86 11.02 -8.44
CA VAL A 165 2.44 12.07 -7.50
C VAL A 165 3.57 12.37 -6.52
N ALA A 166 3.64 13.63 -6.09
CA ALA A 166 4.54 14.05 -5.03
C ALA A 166 3.85 15.10 -4.16
N ARG A 167 4.06 15.00 -2.84
CA ARG A 167 3.50 15.93 -1.85
C ARG A 167 4.55 16.28 -0.83
N ASP A 168 4.79 17.59 -0.62
CA ASP A 168 5.65 18.06 0.44
C ASP A 168 4.92 18.16 1.80
N ASP A 169 5.66 18.39 2.86
CA ASP A 169 5.14 18.54 4.23
C ASP A 169 4.35 19.86 4.43
N ALA A 170 4.45 20.84 3.52
CA ALA A 170 3.61 22.01 3.48
C ALA A 170 2.25 21.76 2.80
N GLY A 171 2.06 20.56 2.22
CA GLY A 171 0.83 20.15 1.56
C GLY A 171 0.75 20.52 0.08
N ASN A 172 1.81 21.08 -0.52
CA ASN A 172 1.86 21.30 -1.95
C ASN A 172 1.96 19.98 -2.68
N GLN A 173 1.24 19.85 -3.80
CA GLN A 173 1.17 18.61 -4.57
C GLN A 173 1.58 18.84 -6.01
N ALA A 174 2.26 17.87 -6.58
CA ALA A 174 2.55 17.76 -8.01
C ALA A 174 2.09 16.42 -8.51
N ALA A 175 1.75 16.34 -9.79
CA ALA A 175 1.49 15.11 -10.47
C ALA A 175 2.08 15.18 -11.88
N ALA A 176 2.53 14.03 -12.38
CA ALA A 176 3.10 13.90 -13.72
C ALA A 176 2.67 12.58 -14.36
N ASP A 177 2.23 12.66 -15.59
CA ASP A 177 2.03 11.46 -16.42
C ASP A 177 3.38 10.96 -16.92
N PHE A 178 3.48 9.66 -17.15
CA PHE A 178 4.67 9.04 -17.70
C PHE A 178 4.34 8.02 -18.79
N PRO A 179 5.29 7.75 -19.72
CA PRO A 179 5.02 6.83 -20.81
C PRO A 179 4.78 5.41 -20.30
N ALA A 180 3.55 4.94 -20.36
CA ALA A 180 3.16 3.58 -19.99
C ALA A 180 2.29 2.95 -21.09
N SER A 181 2.61 1.72 -21.46
CA SER A 181 1.78 0.87 -22.31
C SER A 181 1.12 -0.18 -21.44
N LEU A 182 -0.19 -0.08 -21.31
CA LEU A 182 -1.01 -0.99 -20.52
C LEU A 182 -1.65 -2.02 -21.43
N PHE A 183 -1.52 -3.29 -21.07
CA PHE A 183 -2.08 -4.41 -21.84
C PHE A 183 -3.18 -5.07 -21.02
N ALA A 184 -4.40 -5.04 -21.53
CA ALA A 184 -5.50 -5.76 -20.92
C ALA A 184 -5.26 -7.28 -21.00
N THR A 185 -5.58 -7.99 -19.93
CA THR A 185 -5.47 -9.44 -19.85
C THR A 185 -6.84 -10.07 -19.81
N LYS A 186 -7.05 -11.10 -20.62
CA LYS A 186 -8.28 -11.90 -20.58
C LYS A 186 -8.06 -13.05 -19.59
N PHE A 187 -8.65 -12.96 -18.41
CA PHE A 187 -8.61 -14.02 -17.41
C PHE A 187 -9.60 -15.12 -17.73
N ARG A 188 -9.28 -16.37 -17.36
CA ARG A 188 -10.15 -17.53 -17.57
C ARG A 188 -11.31 -17.54 -16.59
N THR A 189 -12.43 -18.13 -17.02
CA THR A 189 -13.56 -18.42 -16.13
C THR A 189 -13.70 -19.93 -15.98
N ARG A 190 -13.81 -20.41 -14.75
CA ARG A 190 -13.98 -21.83 -14.42
C ARG A 190 -15.18 -21.99 -13.49
N THR A 191 -15.92 -23.09 -13.67
CA THR A 191 -17.05 -23.43 -12.79
C THR A 191 -16.69 -24.65 -11.95
N PHE A 192 -16.87 -24.54 -10.64
CA PHE A 192 -16.64 -25.59 -9.67
C PHE A 192 -17.97 -26.04 -9.08
N ALA A 193 -18.27 -27.34 -9.19
CA ALA A 193 -19.37 -27.93 -8.46
C ALA A 193 -18.96 -28.19 -7.02
N ILE A 194 -19.77 -27.74 -6.08
CA ILE A 194 -19.62 -27.99 -4.66
C ILE A 194 -20.87 -28.68 -4.14
N ASP A 195 -20.68 -29.56 -3.17
CA ASP A 195 -21.74 -30.30 -2.49
C ASP A 195 -21.48 -30.34 -0.98
N ASP A 196 -22.44 -30.89 -0.24
CA ASP A 196 -22.33 -31.00 1.23
C ASP A 196 -21.09 -31.79 1.68
N ALA A 197 -20.71 -32.82 0.92
CA ALA A 197 -19.53 -33.60 1.24
C ALA A 197 -18.23 -32.80 1.07
N PHE A 198 -18.12 -32.01 0.01
CA PHE A 198 -17.02 -31.09 -0.20
C PHE A 198 -16.96 -30.04 0.92
N ILE A 199 -18.12 -29.44 1.25
CA ILE A 199 -18.20 -28.39 2.28
C ILE A 199 -17.80 -28.95 3.65
N ALA A 200 -18.33 -30.10 4.04
CA ALA A 200 -17.98 -30.74 5.31
C ALA A 200 -16.48 -31.06 5.40
N ARG A 201 -15.88 -31.54 4.31
CA ARG A 201 -14.47 -31.93 4.26
C ARG A 201 -13.53 -30.72 4.26
N VAL A 202 -13.86 -29.64 3.55
CA VAL A 202 -12.95 -28.53 3.29
C VAL A 202 -13.27 -27.32 4.17
N VAL A 203 -14.55 -26.93 4.25
CA VAL A 203 -14.98 -25.71 4.96
C VAL A 203 -15.10 -25.94 6.48
N GLY A 204 -15.57 -27.09 6.90
CA GLY A 204 -15.70 -27.42 8.32
C GLY A 204 -14.41 -27.24 9.12
N PRO A 205 -13.26 -27.80 8.66
CA PRO A 205 -11.97 -27.56 9.30
C PRO A 205 -11.54 -26.09 9.35
N ILE A 206 -11.90 -25.26 8.34
CA ILE A 206 -11.57 -23.84 8.33
C ILE A 206 -12.32 -23.12 9.46
N ILE A 207 -13.62 -23.37 9.60
CA ILE A 207 -14.43 -22.78 10.68
C ILE A 207 -13.89 -23.21 12.05
N ALA A 208 -13.55 -24.49 12.20
CA ALA A 208 -13.00 -25.03 13.44
C ALA A 208 -11.63 -24.42 13.83
N ASN A 209 -10.80 -24.06 12.85
CA ASN A 209 -9.48 -23.45 13.05
C ASN A 209 -9.51 -21.92 13.05
N THR A 210 -10.68 -21.29 12.89
CA THR A 210 -10.85 -19.83 12.88
C THR A 210 -11.80 -19.39 14.02
N PRO A 211 -11.30 -19.20 15.25
CA PRO A 211 -12.15 -18.97 16.43
C PRO A 211 -13.05 -17.72 16.34
N ALA A 212 -12.72 -16.79 15.45
CA ALA A 212 -13.53 -15.57 15.21
C ALA A 212 -14.83 -15.88 14.42
N LEU A 213 -14.95 -17.04 13.80
CA LEU A 213 -16.14 -17.45 13.05
C LEU A 213 -17.15 -18.17 13.94
N THR A 214 -18.41 -17.87 13.71
CA THR A 214 -19.53 -18.64 14.29
C THR A 214 -20.14 -19.49 13.19
N ASP A 215 -20.27 -20.79 13.41
CA ASP A 215 -20.88 -21.71 12.44
C ASP A 215 -22.35 -21.32 12.18
N PRO A 216 -22.73 -20.98 10.95
CA PRO A 216 -24.09 -20.61 10.59
C PRO A 216 -25.06 -21.80 10.43
N GLY A 217 -24.59 -23.02 10.56
CA GLY A 217 -25.36 -24.26 10.68
C GLY A 217 -25.63 -25.02 9.39
N THR A 218 -25.88 -24.37 8.25
CA THR A 218 -26.11 -25.09 6.98
C THR A 218 -24.87 -25.12 6.08
N PRO A 219 -24.64 -26.23 5.32
CA PRO A 219 -23.45 -26.34 4.48
C PRO A 219 -23.26 -25.15 3.52
N LEU A 220 -24.30 -24.74 2.82
CA LEU A 220 -24.19 -23.58 1.91
C LEU A 220 -23.84 -22.28 2.65
N GLN A 221 -24.43 -22.04 3.83
CA GLN A 221 -24.11 -20.86 4.62
C GLN A 221 -22.66 -20.90 5.14
N GLN A 222 -22.17 -22.08 5.56
CA GLN A 222 -20.77 -22.28 5.93
C GLN A 222 -19.83 -21.93 4.77
N PHE A 223 -20.13 -22.42 3.56
CA PHE A 223 -19.36 -22.10 2.36
C PHE A 223 -19.35 -20.59 2.08
N LEU A 224 -20.50 -19.93 2.09
CA LEU A 224 -20.61 -18.49 1.83
C LEU A 224 -19.89 -17.65 2.89
N LEU A 225 -19.96 -18.03 4.17
CA LEU A 225 -19.22 -17.40 5.24
C LEU A 225 -17.71 -17.42 4.98
N VAL A 226 -17.18 -18.59 4.62
CA VAL A 226 -15.74 -18.77 4.37
C VAL A 226 -15.34 -18.12 3.05
N ASN A 227 -16.07 -18.37 1.96
CA ASN A 227 -15.67 -17.90 0.63
C ASN A 227 -15.86 -16.39 0.45
N ARG A 228 -16.75 -15.73 1.20
CA ARG A 228 -16.99 -14.28 1.13
C ARG A 228 -16.37 -13.53 2.30
N ASP A 229 -16.83 -13.84 3.51
CA ASP A 229 -16.55 -12.97 4.67
C ASP A 229 -15.13 -13.19 5.19
N LEU A 230 -14.73 -14.47 5.35
CA LEU A 230 -13.38 -14.79 5.76
C LEU A 230 -12.37 -14.37 4.69
N ARG A 231 -12.62 -14.67 3.39
CA ARG A 231 -11.75 -14.24 2.29
C ARG A 231 -11.52 -12.73 2.27
N ARG A 232 -12.56 -11.91 2.52
CA ARG A 232 -12.41 -10.46 2.61
C ARG A 232 -11.56 -10.03 3.82
N THR A 233 -11.70 -10.74 4.93
CA THR A 233 -10.89 -10.49 6.12
C THR A 233 -9.43 -10.83 5.85
N ASP A 234 -9.15 -12.01 5.28
CA ASP A 234 -7.81 -12.45 4.91
C ASP A 234 -7.15 -11.49 3.92
N ALA A 235 -7.89 -11.03 2.90
CA ALA A 235 -7.38 -10.06 1.92
C ALA A 235 -7.00 -8.72 2.57
N ARG A 236 -7.78 -8.24 3.55
CA ARG A 236 -7.46 -7.03 4.29
C ARG A 236 -6.22 -7.20 5.15
N GLU A 237 -6.09 -8.32 5.87
CA GLU A 237 -4.92 -8.60 6.70
C GLU A 237 -3.64 -8.74 5.86
N LEU A 238 -3.73 -9.35 4.67
CA LEU A 238 -2.63 -9.37 3.70
C LEU A 238 -2.24 -7.96 3.24
N ALA A 239 -3.22 -7.11 2.97
CA ALA A 239 -2.96 -5.73 2.57
C ALA A 239 -2.30 -4.93 3.71
N GLU A 240 -2.75 -5.10 4.95
CA GLU A 240 -2.19 -4.44 6.13
C GLU A 240 -0.75 -4.91 6.44
N ALA A 241 -0.41 -6.16 6.08
CA ALA A 241 0.94 -6.68 6.26
C ALA A 241 2.01 -5.90 5.48
N SER A 242 1.63 -5.24 4.37
CA SER A 242 2.56 -4.43 3.57
C SER A 242 3.23 -3.31 4.38
N GLY A 243 2.53 -2.77 5.38
CA GLY A 243 3.07 -1.79 6.31
C GLY A 243 4.24 -2.27 7.19
N GLN A 244 4.51 -3.59 7.22
CA GLN A 244 5.63 -4.19 7.95
C GLN A 244 6.87 -4.40 7.07
N SER A 245 6.79 -4.09 5.77
CA SER A 245 7.89 -4.27 4.83
C SER A 245 9.06 -3.34 5.13
N VAL A 246 10.27 -3.87 5.03
CA VAL A 246 11.48 -3.04 5.21
C VAL A 246 11.81 -2.26 3.95
N HIS A 247 12.35 -1.05 4.10
CA HIS A 247 12.72 -0.18 2.97
C HIS A 247 14.14 -0.48 2.46
N ARG A 248 14.38 -1.72 2.06
CA ARG A 248 15.61 -2.18 1.41
C ARG A 248 15.32 -3.43 0.60
N PHE A 249 16.05 -3.67 -0.47
CA PHE A 249 15.99 -4.92 -1.21
C PHE A 249 16.54 -6.06 -0.34
N LEU A 250 15.75 -7.11 -0.14
CA LEU A 250 16.18 -8.36 0.50
C LEU A 250 16.41 -9.47 -0.53
N TRP A 251 15.82 -9.36 -1.71
CA TRP A 251 15.85 -10.31 -2.81
C TRP A 251 16.87 -9.95 -3.88
N HIS A 252 17.19 -10.89 -4.78
CA HIS A 252 18.04 -10.68 -5.94
C HIS A 252 17.65 -11.61 -7.09
N GLY A 253 17.67 -11.09 -8.32
CA GLY A 253 17.31 -11.84 -9.52
C GLY A 253 15.90 -12.42 -9.48
N ALA A 254 15.61 -13.34 -10.38
CA ALA A 254 14.28 -13.96 -10.47
C ALA A 254 13.95 -14.84 -9.28
N PHE A 255 12.67 -14.89 -8.93
CA PHE A 255 12.13 -15.78 -7.90
C PHE A 255 12.07 -17.23 -8.38
N LEU A 256 12.13 -18.19 -7.48
CA LEU A 256 11.99 -19.61 -7.80
C LEU A 256 10.49 -19.97 -7.88
N ALA A 257 10.10 -20.60 -8.97
CA ALA A 257 8.86 -21.36 -9.00
C ALA A 257 9.05 -22.73 -8.32
N LEU A 258 7.96 -23.36 -7.89
CA LEU A 258 8.01 -24.72 -7.37
C LEU A 258 8.39 -25.71 -8.50
N ALA A 259 9.51 -26.40 -8.33
CA ALA A 259 9.99 -27.33 -9.34
C ALA A 259 9.06 -28.53 -9.52
N HIS A 260 8.96 -29.02 -10.76
CA HIS A 260 8.17 -30.21 -11.14
C HIS A 260 6.67 -30.13 -10.82
N ALA A 261 6.15 -28.92 -10.56
CA ALA A 261 4.72 -28.71 -10.36
C ALA A 261 3.98 -28.56 -11.71
N THR A 262 2.73 -29.01 -11.71
CA THR A 262 1.79 -28.75 -12.80
C THR A 262 0.93 -27.55 -12.42
N VAL A 263 0.80 -26.57 -13.31
CA VAL A 263 -0.09 -25.42 -13.08
C VAL A 263 -1.54 -25.91 -13.19
N GLU A 264 -2.26 -25.90 -12.08
CA GLU A 264 -3.67 -26.29 -12.00
C GLU A 264 -4.59 -25.08 -12.14
N ALA A 265 -4.23 -23.95 -11.56
CA ALA A 265 -4.95 -22.70 -11.71
C ALA A 265 -4.00 -21.50 -11.87
N ASP A 266 -4.40 -20.58 -12.75
CA ASP A 266 -3.64 -19.36 -13.03
C ASP A 266 -4.09 -18.20 -12.15
N PHE A 267 -3.27 -17.14 -12.12
CA PHE A 267 -3.59 -15.87 -11.49
C PHE A 267 -4.82 -15.24 -12.13
N ALA A 268 -5.73 -14.74 -11.28
CA ALA A 268 -7.00 -14.10 -11.62
C ALA A 268 -7.98 -15.00 -12.43
N ASP A 269 -7.86 -16.33 -12.31
CA ASP A 269 -8.94 -17.22 -12.77
C ASP A 269 -10.24 -16.86 -12.06
N HIS A 270 -11.28 -16.50 -12.83
CA HIS A 270 -12.61 -16.20 -12.30
C HIS A 270 -13.36 -17.49 -12.00
N ARG A 271 -13.63 -17.76 -10.73
CA ARG A 271 -14.23 -19.02 -10.22
C ARG A 271 -15.71 -18.81 -9.93
N LEU A 272 -16.57 -19.57 -10.63
CA LEU A 272 -18.00 -19.68 -10.36
C LEU A 272 -18.29 -20.94 -9.55
N TYR A 273 -18.97 -20.82 -8.42
CA TYR A 273 -19.31 -21.95 -7.57
C TYR A 273 -20.76 -22.36 -7.76
N LYS A 274 -20.96 -23.65 -8.09
CA LYS A 274 -22.27 -24.21 -8.39
C LYS A 274 -22.65 -25.20 -7.30
N TYR A 275 -23.79 -24.95 -6.62
CA TYR A 275 -24.38 -25.81 -5.60
C TYR A 275 -25.83 -26.12 -6.00
N ASP A 276 -26.22 -27.39 -5.94
CA ASP A 276 -27.54 -27.89 -6.38
C ASP A 276 -27.97 -27.34 -7.76
N GLY A 277 -27.02 -27.34 -8.69
CA GLY A 277 -27.29 -26.93 -10.06
C GLY A 277 -27.32 -25.41 -10.30
N LYS A 278 -27.19 -24.54 -9.28
CA LYS A 278 -27.25 -23.09 -9.37
C LYS A 278 -25.91 -22.45 -9.02
N ILE A 279 -25.54 -21.38 -9.70
CA ILE A 279 -24.41 -20.55 -9.28
C ILE A 279 -24.81 -19.82 -8.00
N VAL A 280 -24.07 -20.06 -6.93
CA VAL A 280 -24.33 -19.51 -5.59
C VAL A 280 -23.31 -18.46 -5.19
N ASP A 281 -22.10 -18.49 -5.80
CA ASP A 281 -21.02 -17.54 -5.51
C ASP A 281 -20.02 -17.45 -6.65
N GLN A 282 -19.17 -16.42 -6.58
CA GLN A 282 -18.04 -16.22 -7.49
C GLN A 282 -16.88 -15.58 -6.75
N GLU A 283 -15.65 -15.88 -7.14
CA GLU A 283 -14.42 -15.30 -6.60
C GLU A 283 -13.28 -15.36 -7.63
N ASP A 284 -12.28 -14.51 -7.46
CA ASP A 284 -11.09 -14.51 -8.29
C ASP A 284 -9.90 -15.17 -7.56
N HIS A 285 -9.14 -15.98 -8.28
CA HIS A 285 -7.99 -16.70 -7.76
C HIS A 285 -6.72 -15.85 -7.86
N LEU A 286 -6.24 -15.32 -6.75
CA LEU A 286 -5.15 -14.33 -6.74
C LEU A 286 -3.79 -14.99 -6.41
N GLY A 287 -3.41 -16.00 -7.17
CA GLY A 287 -2.15 -16.73 -7.09
C GLY A 287 -2.05 -17.78 -8.19
N TYR A 288 -1.08 -18.68 -8.03
CA TYR A 288 -0.95 -19.90 -8.81
C TYR A 288 -1.18 -21.10 -7.93
N ASP A 289 -2.01 -22.03 -8.37
CA ASP A 289 -2.12 -23.35 -7.76
C ASP A 289 -1.17 -24.31 -8.52
N LEU A 290 -0.15 -24.76 -7.81
CA LEU A 290 0.94 -25.59 -8.30
C LEU A 290 0.75 -27.00 -7.76
N ALA A 291 0.09 -27.88 -8.53
CA ALA A 291 -0.18 -29.26 -8.14
C ALA A 291 1.11 -30.08 -8.05
N VAL A 292 1.27 -30.76 -6.93
CA VAL A 292 2.42 -31.60 -6.61
C VAL A 292 1.99 -32.84 -5.81
N VAL A 293 2.92 -33.75 -5.58
CA VAL A 293 2.70 -34.87 -4.65
C VAL A 293 2.68 -34.33 -3.21
N ARG A 294 1.86 -34.92 -2.40
CA ARG A 294 1.74 -34.57 -0.98
C ARG A 294 3.09 -34.55 -0.28
N HIS A 295 3.28 -33.55 0.58
CA HIS A 295 4.52 -33.31 1.30
C HIS A 295 5.74 -33.02 0.41
N THR A 296 5.52 -32.45 -0.77
CA THR A 296 6.61 -31.90 -1.59
C THR A 296 7.28 -30.75 -0.83
N PRO A 297 8.64 -30.73 -0.75
CA PRO A 297 9.36 -29.62 -0.13
C PRO A 297 9.04 -28.27 -0.79
N VAL A 298 8.63 -27.29 0.00
CA VAL A 298 8.39 -25.91 -0.41
C VAL A 298 9.60 -25.07 0.00
N LEU A 299 10.20 -24.41 -0.99
CA LEU A 299 11.41 -23.61 -0.81
C LEU A 299 11.06 -22.12 -0.85
N ALA A 300 11.79 -21.28 -0.11
CA ALA A 300 11.70 -19.84 -0.23
C ALA A 300 12.06 -19.40 -1.66
N ALA A 301 11.15 -18.69 -2.33
CA ALA A 301 11.31 -18.29 -3.72
C ALA A 301 12.47 -17.31 -3.91
N ASN A 302 12.78 -16.49 -2.88
CA ASN A 302 13.92 -15.60 -2.84
C ASN A 302 14.34 -15.30 -1.40
N ASP A 303 15.45 -14.56 -1.22
CA ASP A 303 15.87 -14.07 0.08
C ASP A 303 14.80 -13.15 0.68
N GLY A 304 14.60 -13.24 2.01
CA GLY A 304 13.58 -12.44 2.67
C GLY A 304 13.53 -12.64 4.17
N ARG A 305 12.53 -12.03 4.78
CA ARG A 305 12.21 -12.14 6.20
C ARG A 305 10.80 -12.70 6.38
N VAL A 306 10.65 -13.75 7.13
CA VAL A 306 9.35 -14.34 7.45
C VAL A 306 8.54 -13.36 8.32
N LEU A 307 7.39 -12.93 7.84
CA LEU A 307 6.44 -12.14 8.63
C LEU A 307 5.47 -13.04 9.37
N TRP A 308 4.92 -14.05 8.71
CA TRP A 308 3.94 -14.98 9.25
C TRP A 308 4.36 -16.42 8.98
N ALA A 309 3.99 -17.31 9.89
CA ALA A 309 4.05 -18.76 9.75
C ALA A 309 2.99 -19.35 10.70
N HIS A 310 1.71 -19.35 10.26
CA HIS A 310 0.57 -19.81 11.07
C HIS A 310 -0.62 -20.20 10.18
N TYR A 311 -1.68 -20.75 10.81
CA TYR A 311 -2.95 -20.99 10.12
C TYR A 311 -3.63 -19.64 9.80
N PHE A 312 -3.96 -19.44 8.51
CA PHE A 312 -4.46 -18.16 8.02
C PHE A 312 -5.69 -18.36 7.11
N GLY A 313 -6.85 -18.39 7.71
CA GLY A 313 -8.17 -18.41 7.07
C GLY A 313 -8.30 -19.40 5.91
N ILE A 314 -8.67 -18.89 4.74
CA ILE A 314 -8.85 -19.72 3.54
C ILE A 314 -7.54 -20.31 3.02
N TYR A 315 -6.41 -19.72 3.37
CA TYR A 315 -5.06 -20.17 2.95
C TYR A 315 -4.56 -21.36 3.76
N GLY A 316 -5.25 -21.74 4.87
CA GLY A 316 -4.79 -22.82 5.75
C GLY A 316 -3.46 -22.47 6.41
N ASN A 317 -2.57 -23.44 6.58
CA ASN A 317 -1.22 -23.14 7.03
C ASN A 317 -0.50 -22.32 5.96
N ALA A 318 -0.05 -21.12 6.32
CA ALA A 318 0.53 -20.17 5.39
C ALA A 318 1.80 -19.50 5.93
N ILE A 319 2.71 -19.17 5.02
CA ILE A 319 3.91 -18.39 5.27
C ILE A 319 3.86 -17.15 4.40
N LEU A 320 4.10 -15.97 4.98
CA LEU A 320 4.29 -14.71 4.28
C LEU A 320 5.74 -14.24 4.47
N ILE A 321 6.43 -14.00 3.36
CA ILE A 321 7.82 -13.54 3.36
C ILE A 321 7.90 -12.13 2.79
N ASP A 322 8.50 -11.21 3.54
CA ASP A 322 8.85 -9.84 3.12
C ASP A 322 10.17 -9.85 2.34
N HIS A 323 10.15 -9.31 1.14
CA HIS A 323 11.32 -9.15 0.28
C HIS A 323 11.82 -7.69 0.23
N GLY A 324 11.14 -6.81 0.96
CA GLY A 324 11.44 -5.38 1.04
C GLY A 324 10.67 -4.53 0.02
N PHE A 325 10.54 -3.24 0.34
CA PHE A 325 9.83 -2.25 -0.48
C PHE A 325 8.41 -2.65 -0.90
N GLY A 326 7.66 -3.27 0.03
CA GLY A 326 6.29 -3.71 -0.20
C GLY A 326 6.13 -5.01 -0.98
N LEU A 327 7.23 -5.62 -1.46
CA LEU A 327 7.19 -6.88 -2.20
C LEU A 327 7.17 -8.07 -1.24
N MET A 328 6.20 -8.97 -1.41
CA MET A 328 6.02 -10.15 -0.56
C MET A 328 5.66 -11.39 -1.38
N SER A 329 5.96 -12.57 -0.85
CA SER A 329 5.48 -13.86 -1.35
C SER A 329 4.70 -14.61 -0.29
N LEU A 330 3.55 -15.16 -0.68
CA LEU A 330 2.66 -15.98 0.15
C LEU A 330 2.70 -17.42 -0.33
N TYR A 331 2.88 -18.33 0.61
CA TYR A 331 2.87 -19.79 0.43
C TYR A 331 1.74 -20.35 1.28
N ALA A 332 0.80 -21.07 0.67
CA ALA A 332 -0.39 -21.53 1.37
C ALA A 332 -0.69 -23.01 1.13
N HIS A 333 -1.68 -23.51 1.85
CA HIS A 333 -2.08 -24.94 1.90
C HIS A 333 -0.97 -25.86 2.37
N LEU A 334 -0.16 -25.38 3.33
CA LEU A 334 1.03 -26.09 3.81
C LEU A 334 0.67 -27.15 4.87
N ASN A 335 1.54 -28.16 4.99
CA ASN A 335 1.45 -29.18 6.03
C ASN A 335 2.03 -28.69 7.36
N ASP A 336 3.19 -28.05 7.31
CA ASP A 336 4.01 -27.70 8.46
C ASP A 336 4.75 -26.37 8.25
N PHE A 337 5.57 -26.00 9.23
CA PHE A 337 6.45 -24.83 9.18
C PHE A 337 7.87 -25.22 9.59
N ALA A 338 8.84 -25.08 8.68
CA ALA A 338 10.25 -25.23 8.97
C ALA A 338 10.90 -23.90 9.39
N VAL A 339 10.13 -22.82 9.39
CA VAL A 339 10.54 -21.45 9.77
C VAL A 339 9.50 -20.81 10.68
N LYS A 340 9.87 -19.73 11.33
CA LYS A 340 9.00 -18.96 12.23
C LYS A 340 9.08 -17.45 11.93
N PRO A 341 8.10 -16.64 12.39
CA PRO A 341 8.15 -15.19 12.24
C PRO A 341 9.45 -14.59 12.76
N GLY A 342 10.04 -13.69 11.96
CA GLY A 342 11.32 -13.04 12.22
C GLY A 342 12.55 -13.73 11.61
N ASP A 343 12.45 -14.98 11.18
CA ASP A 343 13.56 -15.68 10.54
C ASP A 343 13.92 -15.01 9.21
N VAL A 344 15.23 -14.93 8.93
CA VAL A 344 15.76 -14.54 7.63
C VAL A 344 15.98 -15.81 6.82
N VAL A 345 15.39 -15.87 5.65
CA VAL A 345 15.47 -17.02 4.75
C VAL A 345 16.30 -16.69 3.53
N LYS A 346 16.90 -17.74 2.93
CA LYS A 346 17.66 -17.67 1.69
C LYS A 346 16.88 -18.29 0.54
N ARG A 347 17.05 -17.78 -0.66
CA ARG A 347 16.52 -18.35 -1.89
C ARG A 347 16.86 -19.84 -1.96
N GLY A 348 15.84 -20.69 -2.11
CA GLY A 348 16.00 -22.16 -2.11
C GLY A 348 16.08 -22.83 -0.75
N GLN A 349 15.95 -22.08 0.36
CA GLN A 349 15.87 -22.68 1.70
C GLN A 349 14.52 -23.37 1.90
N LEU A 350 14.52 -24.57 2.49
CA LEU A 350 13.30 -25.25 2.90
C LEU A 350 12.54 -24.44 3.94
N ILE A 351 11.25 -24.18 3.69
CA ILE A 351 10.38 -23.41 4.60
C ILE A 351 9.17 -24.19 5.07
N ALA A 352 8.71 -25.20 4.30
CA ALA A 352 7.53 -26.01 4.61
C ALA A 352 7.45 -27.23 3.69
N HIS A 353 6.38 -28.01 3.83
CA HIS A 353 5.94 -29.03 2.87
C HIS A 353 4.50 -28.74 2.41
N SER A 354 4.17 -29.08 1.16
CA SER A 354 2.82 -28.94 0.59
C SER A 354 1.81 -29.88 1.23
N ASP A 355 0.55 -29.46 1.25
CA ASP A 355 -0.62 -30.26 1.66
C ASP A 355 -1.91 -29.65 1.05
N SER A 356 -3.03 -29.80 1.75
CA SER A 356 -4.37 -29.33 1.38
C SER A 356 -5.09 -28.64 2.54
N THR A 357 -4.37 -27.98 3.45
CA THR A 357 -5.00 -27.22 4.54
C THR A 357 -5.72 -25.98 4.00
N GLY A 358 -6.78 -25.50 4.67
CA GLY A 358 -7.58 -24.37 4.19
C GLY A 358 -8.53 -24.74 3.04
N LEU A 359 -8.85 -23.75 2.16
CA LEU A 359 -9.83 -23.91 1.08
C LEU A 359 -9.19 -24.58 -0.17
N ALA A 360 -8.71 -25.80 0.01
CA ALA A 360 -8.03 -26.59 -1.01
C ALA A 360 -8.79 -27.86 -1.35
N GLY A 361 -8.95 -28.16 -2.63
CA GLY A 361 -9.62 -29.40 -3.10
C GLY A 361 -8.74 -30.65 -3.08
N GLY A 362 -7.43 -30.48 -3.13
CA GLY A 362 -6.39 -31.51 -3.15
C GLY A 362 -5.01 -30.92 -2.86
N ASP A 363 -3.97 -31.76 -2.92
CA ASP A 363 -2.60 -31.36 -2.58
C ASP A 363 -2.01 -30.44 -3.64
N HIS A 364 -1.67 -29.21 -3.27
CA HIS A 364 -0.99 -28.24 -4.11
C HIS A 364 -0.34 -27.15 -3.25
N LEU A 365 0.58 -26.41 -3.83
CA LEU A 365 1.04 -25.14 -3.29
C LEU A 365 0.25 -24.02 -3.95
N HIS A 366 -0.47 -23.23 -3.16
CA HIS A 366 -0.92 -21.92 -3.60
C HIS A 366 0.20 -20.90 -3.37
N PHE A 367 0.64 -20.23 -4.44
CA PHE A 367 1.71 -19.24 -4.41
C PHE A 367 1.20 -17.90 -4.93
N SER A 368 1.37 -16.85 -4.13
CA SER A 368 1.03 -15.47 -4.54
C SER A 368 2.23 -14.54 -4.39
N MET A 369 2.31 -13.54 -5.26
CA MET A 369 3.15 -12.36 -5.08
C MET A 369 2.27 -11.17 -4.72
N LEU A 370 2.74 -10.31 -3.83
CA LEU A 370 2.04 -9.09 -3.42
C LEU A 370 2.98 -7.89 -3.56
N LEU A 371 2.42 -6.77 -3.96
CA LEU A 371 3.10 -5.49 -3.99
C LEU A 371 2.24 -4.44 -3.29
N ASP A 372 2.74 -3.90 -2.17
CA ASP A 372 2.01 -3.00 -1.28
C ASP A 372 0.58 -3.48 -0.97
N GLY A 373 0.44 -4.79 -0.69
CA GLY A 373 -0.82 -5.45 -0.36
C GLY A 373 -1.71 -5.80 -1.55
N VAL A 374 -1.34 -5.42 -2.77
CA VAL A 374 -2.04 -5.81 -4.01
C VAL A 374 -1.41 -7.08 -4.57
N GLN A 375 -2.21 -8.14 -4.75
CA GLN A 375 -1.74 -9.37 -5.37
C GLN A 375 -1.46 -9.15 -6.87
N VAL A 376 -0.29 -9.63 -7.32
CA VAL A 376 0.21 -9.49 -8.69
C VAL A 376 0.59 -10.86 -9.27
N ASN A 377 0.66 -10.93 -10.59
CA ASN A 377 0.95 -12.16 -11.31
C ASN A 377 2.37 -12.69 -11.01
N PRO A 378 2.50 -13.86 -10.37
CA PRO A 378 3.81 -14.45 -10.06
C PRO A 378 4.68 -14.78 -11.27
N MET A 379 4.08 -15.02 -12.44
CA MET A 379 4.82 -15.38 -13.66
C MET A 379 5.88 -14.34 -14.05
N GLU A 380 5.61 -13.06 -13.83
CA GLU A 380 6.55 -11.98 -14.12
C GLU A 380 7.81 -12.11 -13.24
N TRP A 381 7.62 -12.44 -11.97
CA TRP A 381 8.70 -12.56 -10.98
C TRP A 381 9.54 -13.84 -11.15
N TRP A 382 8.99 -14.88 -11.77
CA TRP A 382 9.71 -16.11 -12.11
C TRP A 382 10.53 -15.99 -13.40
N ASP A 383 10.24 -14.99 -14.25
CA ASP A 383 10.97 -14.75 -15.50
C ASP A 383 12.21 -13.87 -15.27
N PRO A 384 13.43 -14.41 -15.42
CA PRO A 384 14.66 -13.63 -15.23
C PRO A 384 14.81 -12.51 -16.27
N HIS A 385 14.25 -12.65 -17.48
CA HIS A 385 14.26 -11.58 -18.48
C HIS A 385 13.38 -10.42 -18.07
N TRP A 386 12.18 -10.71 -17.51
CA TRP A 386 11.30 -9.68 -17.02
C TRP A 386 11.94 -8.92 -15.84
N VAL A 387 12.49 -9.62 -14.85
CA VAL A 387 13.17 -9.01 -13.70
C VAL A 387 14.31 -8.11 -14.16
N HIS A 388 15.16 -8.63 -15.07
CA HIS A 388 16.28 -7.86 -15.63
C HIS A 388 15.79 -6.60 -16.36
N ASP A 389 14.88 -6.74 -17.32
CA ASP A 389 14.47 -5.65 -18.21
C ASP A 389 13.58 -4.60 -17.50
N ARG A 390 12.74 -5.04 -16.56
CA ARG A 390 11.76 -4.16 -15.91
C ARG A 390 12.29 -3.50 -14.64
N ILE A 391 13.22 -4.16 -13.95
CA ILE A 391 13.69 -3.71 -12.63
C ILE A 391 15.18 -3.41 -12.66
N GLU A 392 16.02 -4.43 -12.82
CA GLU A 392 17.46 -4.30 -12.66
C GLU A 392 18.09 -3.29 -13.59
N SER A 393 17.79 -3.36 -14.91
CA SER A 393 18.36 -2.45 -15.91
C SER A 393 17.98 -0.99 -15.67
N LYS A 394 16.75 -0.73 -15.22
CA LYS A 394 16.28 0.65 -14.93
C LYS A 394 16.95 1.23 -13.69
N LEU A 395 17.14 0.42 -12.66
CA LEU A 395 17.84 0.83 -11.44
C LEU A 395 19.33 1.04 -11.72
N ALA A 396 19.98 0.12 -12.48
CA ALA A 396 21.38 0.24 -12.88
C ALA A 396 21.64 1.50 -13.71
N ALA A 397 20.72 1.87 -14.62
CA ALA A 397 20.84 3.06 -15.47
C ALA A 397 20.93 4.38 -14.69
N VAL A 398 20.49 4.42 -13.44
CA VAL A 398 20.58 5.59 -12.57
C VAL A 398 21.61 5.44 -11.45
N GLY A 399 22.43 4.40 -11.50
CA GLY A 399 23.53 4.18 -10.56
C GLY A 399 23.12 3.50 -9.27
N ALA A 400 22.07 2.69 -9.28
CA ALA A 400 21.70 1.89 -8.11
C ALA A 400 22.83 0.96 -7.67
N ASN A 401 23.07 0.89 -6.37
CA ASN A 401 24.02 -0.05 -5.77
C ASN A 401 23.61 -0.35 -4.32
N PRO A 402 23.25 -1.59 -3.97
CA PRO A 402 23.14 -2.73 -4.90
C PRO A 402 21.90 -2.64 -5.81
N VAL A 403 21.99 -3.33 -6.94
CA VAL A 403 20.81 -3.70 -7.77
C VAL A 403 20.29 -5.02 -7.20
N PRO A 404 18.95 -5.22 -7.05
CA PRO A 404 18.37 -6.41 -6.46
C PRO A 404 18.65 -7.69 -7.25
#